data_b46cd7dbc526efe3fb39abf379231281
#
_entry.id   b46cd7dbc526efe3fb39abf379231281
#
_cell.length_a   1.000
_cell.length_b   1.000
_cell.length_c   1.000
_cell.angle_alpha   90.00
_cell.angle_beta   90.00
_cell.angle_gamma   90.00
#
_symmetry.space_group_name_H-M   'P 1'
#
loop_
_entity.id
_entity.type
_entity.pdbx_description
1 polymer ?
#
loop_
_entity_poly.entity_id
_entity_poly.type
_entity_poly.pdbx_seq_one_letter_code
_entity_poly.pdbx_strand_id
1 'polypeptide(L)'
;KSDVPPGFKETPKQKRQRQSKRVAKPFGPIWQALSRIAPNAIFVLDEAHVAAGANSDTNIRFDQILPKSKGAYFASATFAKRPDNLGLYSLKTLMQRAGLRPTEMTELMDSGGLALQQALTSMLAESGEFVRREQNWGGVPFDFVTSTDNAERERELADVYTDFLQQILRFSKKFSKVAK
;
A
#
# COMPACT_ATOMS: atom_id res chain seq x y z
N LYS A 1 -14.73 -10.92 -11.76
CA LYS A 1 -15.57 -11.26 -10.57
C LYS A 1 -14.78 -12.28 -9.78
N SER A 2 -14.53 -12.02 -8.50
CA SER A 2 -13.81 -12.95 -7.63
C SER A 2 -14.82 -13.99 -7.11
N ASP A 3 -14.59 -15.26 -7.42
CA ASP A 3 -15.44 -16.39 -6.98
C ASP A 3 -15.25 -16.77 -5.51
N VAL A 4 -14.93 -15.81 -4.64
CA VAL A 4 -14.70 -16.06 -3.21
C VAL A 4 -15.93 -15.58 -2.43
N PRO A 5 -16.62 -16.45 -1.71
CA PRO A 5 -17.77 -16.07 -0.91
C PRO A 5 -17.40 -15.05 0.18
N PRO A 6 -18.26 -14.08 0.48
CA PRO A 6 -18.01 -13.10 1.53
C PRO A 6 -17.89 -13.80 2.89
N GLY A 7 -16.77 -13.57 3.58
CA GLY A 7 -16.46 -14.17 4.88
C GLY A 7 -15.46 -15.33 4.85
N PHE A 8 -15.04 -15.78 3.69
CA PHE A 8 -14.02 -16.83 3.58
C PHE A 8 -12.62 -16.26 3.81
N LYS A 9 -11.97 -16.64 4.91
CA LYS A 9 -10.56 -16.33 5.16
C LYS A 9 -9.69 -17.34 4.43
N GLU A 10 -9.15 -16.95 3.28
CA GLU A 10 -8.20 -17.78 2.54
C GLU A 10 -6.98 -18.11 3.42
N THR A 11 -6.59 -19.37 3.42
CA THR A 11 -5.30 -19.75 4.01
C THR A 11 -4.14 -19.20 3.18
N PRO A 12 -2.96 -18.96 3.75
CA PRO A 12 -1.78 -18.50 3.02
C PRO A 12 -1.46 -19.37 1.78
N LYS A 13 -1.70 -20.67 1.87
CA LYS A 13 -1.49 -21.63 0.78
C LYS A 13 -2.49 -21.44 -0.37
N GLN A 14 -3.76 -21.17 -0.06
CA GLN A 14 -4.80 -20.87 -1.06
C GLN A 14 -4.57 -19.52 -1.73
N LYS A 15 -4.12 -18.52 -0.96
CA LYS A 15 -3.72 -17.22 -1.47
C LYS A 15 -2.55 -17.35 -2.47
N ARG A 16 -1.55 -18.18 -2.17
CA ARG A 16 -0.43 -18.50 -3.07
C ARG A 16 -0.88 -19.17 -4.36
N GLN A 17 -1.77 -20.16 -4.28
CA GLN A 17 -2.28 -20.86 -5.47
C GLN A 17 -3.12 -19.95 -6.36
N ARG A 18 -3.87 -19.02 -5.78
CA ARG A 18 -4.64 -18.04 -6.53
C ARG A 18 -3.76 -16.99 -7.19
N GLN A 19 -2.69 -16.57 -6.54
CA GLN A 19 -1.69 -15.67 -7.11
C GLN A 19 -0.92 -16.33 -8.26
N SER A 20 -0.56 -17.60 -8.15
CA SER A 20 0.12 -18.36 -9.22
C SER A 20 -0.76 -18.61 -10.46
N LYS A 21 -2.10 -18.60 -10.29
CA LYS A 21 -3.06 -18.79 -11.39
C LYS A 21 -3.43 -17.48 -12.11
N ARG A 22 -2.98 -16.32 -11.64
CA ARG A 22 -3.13 -15.07 -12.39
C ARG A 22 -2.17 -15.10 -13.58
N VAL A 23 -2.68 -15.55 -14.69
CA VAL A 23 -2.00 -15.34 -15.99
C VAL A 23 -1.85 -13.84 -16.17
N ALA A 24 -0.60 -13.37 -16.17
CA ALA A 24 -0.31 -11.98 -16.37
C ALA A 24 -0.93 -11.55 -17.70
N LYS A 25 -1.85 -10.59 -17.66
CA LYS A 25 -2.38 -9.99 -18.89
C LYS A 25 -1.21 -9.49 -19.74
N PRO A 26 -1.25 -9.63 -21.06
CA PRO A 26 -0.18 -9.16 -21.92
C PRO A 26 0.11 -7.68 -21.66
N PHE A 27 1.37 -7.31 -21.73
CA PHE A 27 1.79 -5.93 -21.54
C PHE A 27 1.15 -5.02 -22.57
N GLY A 28 0.43 -4.00 -22.12
CA GLY A 28 0.02 -2.89 -22.97
C GLY A 28 1.24 -2.10 -23.50
N PRO A 29 1.06 -1.21 -24.48
CA PRO A 29 2.17 -0.51 -25.14
C PRO A 29 3.12 0.20 -24.18
N ILE A 30 2.60 0.87 -23.16
CA ILE A 30 3.41 1.57 -22.15
C ILE A 30 4.31 0.59 -21.39
N TRP A 31 3.77 -0.53 -20.92
CA TRP A 31 4.52 -1.53 -20.17
C TRP A 31 5.56 -2.25 -21.03
N GLN A 32 5.27 -2.43 -22.33
CA GLN A 32 6.24 -2.95 -23.29
C GLN A 32 7.41 -1.97 -23.48
N ALA A 33 7.11 -0.67 -23.61
CA ALA A 33 8.14 0.36 -23.70
C ALA A 33 9.02 0.39 -22.45
N LEU A 34 8.40 0.43 -21.25
CA LEU A 34 9.12 0.39 -19.98
C LEU A 34 10.00 -0.85 -19.85
N SER A 35 9.50 -2.02 -20.24
CA SER A 35 10.29 -3.26 -20.20
C SER A 35 11.50 -3.25 -21.13
N ARG A 36 11.40 -2.58 -22.28
CA ARG A 36 12.53 -2.45 -23.23
C ARG A 36 13.62 -1.54 -22.71
N ILE A 37 13.26 -0.43 -22.08
CA ILE A 37 14.24 0.53 -21.56
C ILE A 37 14.83 0.12 -20.22
N ALA A 38 14.15 -0.75 -19.47
CA ALA A 38 14.51 -1.13 -18.10
C ALA A 38 16.01 -1.49 -17.94
N PRO A 39 16.65 -2.29 -18.81
CA PRO A 39 18.06 -2.66 -18.62
C PRO A 39 19.03 -1.47 -18.61
N ASN A 40 18.60 -0.32 -19.14
CA ASN A 40 19.42 0.89 -19.21
C ASN A 40 18.86 2.06 -18.40
N ALA A 41 17.81 1.83 -17.63
CA ALA A 41 17.07 2.87 -16.90
C ALA A 41 17.20 2.73 -15.38
N ILE A 42 17.14 3.86 -14.70
CA ILE A 42 16.82 3.97 -13.27
C ILE A 42 15.37 4.45 -13.21
N PHE A 43 14.56 3.76 -12.44
CA PHE A 43 13.16 4.13 -12.24
C PHE A 43 13.00 5.02 -11.02
N VAL A 44 12.31 6.13 -11.17
CA VAL A 44 11.87 6.98 -10.07
C VAL A 44 10.35 6.82 -9.96
N LEU A 45 9.89 6.21 -8.87
CA LEU A 45 8.47 6.03 -8.59
C LEU A 45 8.04 7.05 -7.55
N ASP A 46 7.41 8.11 -8.02
CA ASP A 46 6.72 9.06 -7.15
C ASP A 46 5.39 8.47 -6.70
N GLU A 47 4.97 8.79 -5.47
CA GLU A 47 3.81 8.20 -4.81
C GLU A 47 3.82 6.66 -4.88
N ALA A 48 4.99 6.06 -4.65
CA ALA A 48 5.23 4.63 -4.81
C ALA A 48 4.22 3.73 -4.05
N HIS A 49 3.61 4.26 -2.98
CA HIS A 49 2.59 3.54 -2.22
C HIS A 49 1.35 3.16 -3.06
N VAL A 50 1.05 3.93 -4.13
CA VAL A 50 -0.05 3.61 -5.06
C VAL A 50 0.25 2.33 -5.84
N ALA A 51 1.52 2.11 -6.17
CA ALA A 51 1.99 0.93 -6.88
C ALA A 51 2.31 -0.26 -5.96
N ALA A 52 2.44 -0.01 -4.65
CA ALA A 52 2.97 -1.01 -3.70
C ALA A 52 1.95 -2.09 -3.28
N GLY A 53 0.66 -1.92 -3.58
CA GLY A 53 -0.34 -2.94 -3.23
C GLY A 53 -0.09 -4.28 -3.93
N ALA A 54 0.21 -5.32 -3.17
CA ALA A 54 0.67 -6.64 -3.66
C ALA A 54 -0.24 -7.32 -4.70
N ASN A 55 -1.50 -6.91 -4.78
CA ASN A 55 -2.49 -7.46 -5.71
C ASN A 55 -2.86 -6.49 -6.86
N SER A 56 -2.20 -5.34 -6.97
CA SER A 56 -2.46 -4.41 -8.07
C SER A 56 -1.78 -4.88 -9.35
N ASP A 57 -2.43 -4.66 -10.50
CA ASP A 57 -1.81 -4.95 -11.80
C ASP A 57 -0.51 -4.16 -11.99
N THR A 58 -0.43 -2.97 -11.41
CA THR A 58 0.76 -2.11 -11.43
C THR A 58 1.92 -2.74 -10.67
N ASN A 59 1.66 -3.26 -9.45
CA ASN A 59 2.67 -3.94 -8.65
C ASN A 59 3.24 -5.16 -9.40
N ILE A 60 2.36 -6.03 -9.91
CA ILE A 60 2.76 -7.24 -10.65
C ILE A 60 3.65 -6.89 -11.85
N ARG A 61 3.41 -5.76 -12.49
CA ARG A 61 4.23 -5.30 -13.64
C ARG A 61 5.57 -4.76 -13.20
N PHE A 62 5.62 -3.99 -12.12
CA PHE A 62 6.89 -3.51 -11.56
C PHE A 62 7.73 -4.66 -11.03
N ASP A 63 7.14 -5.70 -10.44
CA ASP A 63 7.86 -6.94 -10.05
C ASP A 63 8.58 -7.61 -11.23
N GLN A 64 8.06 -7.45 -12.45
CA GLN A 64 8.68 -8.01 -13.65
C GLN A 64 9.71 -7.08 -14.31
N ILE A 65 9.57 -5.77 -14.12
CA ILE A 65 10.38 -4.75 -14.81
C ILE A 65 11.55 -4.28 -13.93
N LEU A 66 11.31 -3.95 -12.67
CA LEU A 66 12.34 -3.39 -11.79
C LEU A 66 13.56 -4.30 -11.58
N PRO A 67 13.43 -5.63 -11.46
CA PRO A 67 14.60 -6.50 -11.36
C PRO A 67 15.58 -6.37 -12.53
N LYS A 68 15.08 -5.99 -13.71
CA LYS A 68 15.88 -5.79 -14.93
C LYS A 68 16.52 -4.41 -15.01
N SER A 69 16.07 -3.45 -14.20
CA SER A 69 16.55 -2.07 -14.24
C SER A 69 17.94 -1.91 -13.61
N LYS A 70 18.61 -0.79 -13.89
CA LYS A 70 19.85 -0.43 -13.20
C LYS A 70 19.64 -0.04 -11.75
N GLY A 71 18.47 0.49 -11.40
CA GLY A 71 18.13 0.89 -10.05
C GLY A 71 16.68 1.37 -9.96
N ALA A 72 16.21 1.55 -8.72
CA ALA A 72 14.92 2.14 -8.45
C ALA A 72 15.03 3.11 -7.27
N TYR A 73 14.30 4.22 -7.36
CA TYR A 73 14.10 5.18 -6.30
C TYR A 73 12.60 5.28 -6.02
N PHE A 74 12.23 5.15 -4.77
CA PHE A 74 10.85 5.18 -4.33
C PHE A 74 10.62 6.42 -3.48
N ALA A 75 9.76 7.32 -3.93
CA ALA A 75 9.29 8.47 -3.16
C ALA A 75 7.87 8.19 -2.67
N SER A 76 7.61 8.40 -1.39
CA SER A 76 6.27 8.24 -0.83
C SER A 76 6.17 8.91 0.54
N ALA A 77 5.07 9.59 0.79
CA ALA A 77 4.75 10.12 2.11
C ALA A 77 4.41 9.02 3.12
N THR A 78 4.00 7.84 2.64
CA THR A 78 3.57 6.70 3.47
C THR A 78 4.33 5.44 3.10
N PHE A 79 5.58 5.35 3.57
CA PHE A 79 6.38 4.14 3.41
C PHE A 79 5.77 2.99 4.21
N ALA A 80 5.58 1.86 3.54
CA ALA A 80 5.20 0.59 4.16
C ALA A 80 4.03 0.69 5.16
N LYS A 81 2.96 1.42 4.79
CA LYS A 81 1.74 1.53 5.61
C LYS A 81 1.16 0.18 6.00
N ARG A 82 1.37 -0.84 5.18
CA ARG A 82 1.00 -2.23 5.42
C ARG A 82 2.15 -3.15 5.00
N PRO A 83 2.32 -4.30 5.65
CA PRO A 83 3.37 -5.27 5.32
C PRO A 83 3.38 -5.68 3.85
N ASP A 84 2.21 -5.81 3.23
CA ASP A 84 2.07 -6.19 1.81
C ASP A 84 2.64 -5.14 0.82
N ASN A 85 2.88 -3.92 1.28
CA ASN A 85 3.51 -2.87 0.48
C ASN A 85 5.04 -3.04 0.38
N LEU A 86 5.65 -3.74 1.34
CA LEU A 86 7.11 -3.91 1.39
C LEU A 86 7.67 -4.71 0.22
N GLY A 87 6.86 -5.57 -0.40
CA GLY A 87 7.26 -6.34 -1.57
C GLY A 87 7.85 -5.49 -2.68
N LEU A 88 7.20 -4.37 -3.03
CA LEU A 88 7.71 -3.46 -4.05
C LEU A 88 9.01 -2.77 -3.61
N TYR A 89 9.05 -2.26 -2.39
CA TYR A 89 10.22 -1.54 -1.86
C TYR A 89 11.42 -2.45 -1.63
N SER A 90 11.23 -3.76 -1.56
CA SER A 90 12.33 -4.72 -1.46
C SER A 90 13.14 -4.82 -2.74
N LEU A 91 12.56 -4.46 -3.88
CA LEU A 91 13.23 -4.53 -5.17
C LEU A 91 14.33 -3.46 -5.29
N LYS A 92 15.54 -3.90 -5.68
CA LYS A 92 16.70 -3.01 -5.86
C LYS A 92 17.20 -2.29 -4.60
N THR A 93 16.84 -2.80 -3.42
CA THR A 93 17.33 -2.31 -2.11
C THR A 93 18.12 -3.41 -1.39
N LEU A 94 18.69 -3.08 -0.22
CA LEU A 94 19.35 -4.07 0.64
C LEU A 94 18.44 -5.24 1.03
N MET A 95 17.15 -5.02 1.11
CA MET A 95 16.18 -6.09 1.36
C MET A 95 16.27 -7.21 0.32
N GLN A 96 16.55 -6.86 -0.94
CA GLN A 96 16.77 -7.86 -2.00
C GLN A 96 18.05 -8.66 -1.76
N ARG A 97 19.08 -8.06 -1.16
CA ARG A 97 20.36 -8.72 -0.87
C ARG A 97 20.23 -9.76 0.25
N ALA A 98 19.20 -9.67 1.08
CA ALA A 98 18.86 -10.70 2.06
C ALA A 98 18.39 -12.02 1.41
N GLY A 99 18.28 -12.07 0.07
CA GLY A 99 17.90 -13.27 -0.67
C GLY A 99 16.40 -13.61 -0.57
N LEU A 100 15.60 -12.76 0.06
CA LEU A 100 14.16 -12.96 0.20
C LEU A 100 13.42 -12.45 -1.03
N ARG A 101 12.47 -13.21 -1.50
CA ARG A 101 11.54 -12.77 -2.54
C ARG A 101 10.55 -11.76 -1.94
N PRO A 102 9.96 -10.85 -2.76
CA PRO A 102 8.97 -9.89 -2.28
C PRO A 102 7.84 -10.49 -1.45
N THR A 103 7.37 -11.69 -1.83
CA THR A 103 6.33 -12.42 -1.09
C THR A 103 6.79 -12.93 0.27
N GLU A 104 8.03 -13.41 0.36
CA GLU A 104 8.63 -13.88 1.61
C GLU A 104 8.89 -12.72 2.56
N MET A 105 9.33 -11.58 2.02
CA MET A 105 9.47 -10.35 2.78
C MET A 105 8.13 -9.92 3.39
N THR A 106 7.05 -9.95 2.60
CA THR A 106 5.71 -9.61 3.09
C THR A 106 5.27 -10.55 4.23
N GLU A 107 5.48 -11.86 4.06
CA GLU A 107 5.12 -12.85 5.08
C GLU A 107 5.94 -12.67 6.38
N LEU A 108 7.21 -12.36 6.24
CA LEU A 108 8.10 -12.09 7.37
C LEU A 108 7.64 -10.85 8.16
N MET A 109 7.26 -9.80 7.44
CA MET A 109 6.76 -8.56 8.06
C MET A 109 5.39 -8.75 8.70
N ASP A 110 4.49 -9.53 8.09
CA ASP A 110 3.21 -9.88 8.69
C ASP A 110 3.38 -10.61 10.03
N SER A 111 4.36 -11.52 10.10
CA SER A 111 4.65 -12.29 11.32
C SER A 111 5.39 -11.49 12.38
N GLY A 112 6.31 -10.61 11.98
CA GLY A 112 7.15 -9.82 12.88
C GLY A 112 6.50 -8.52 13.35
N GLY A 113 5.41 -8.11 12.73
CA GLY A 113 4.63 -6.94 13.11
C GLY A 113 5.40 -5.62 13.08
N LEU A 114 4.94 -4.68 13.89
CA LEU A 114 5.49 -3.31 13.93
C LEU A 114 6.96 -3.28 14.38
N ALA A 115 7.35 -4.14 15.31
CA ALA A 115 8.72 -4.15 15.82
C ALA A 115 9.74 -4.51 14.73
N LEU A 116 9.45 -5.52 13.92
CA LEU A 116 10.31 -5.89 12.81
C LEU A 116 10.33 -4.81 11.72
N GLN A 117 9.20 -4.19 11.45
CA GLN A 117 9.11 -3.08 10.50
C GLN A 117 9.96 -1.88 10.93
N GLN A 118 9.94 -1.53 12.22
CA GLN A 118 10.77 -0.46 12.76
C GLN A 118 12.27 -0.82 12.70
N ALA A 119 12.64 -2.03 13.07
CA ALA A 119 14.02 -2.50 12.99
C ALA A 119 14.53 -2.44 11.54
N LEU A 120 13.76 -2.93 10.57
CA LEU A 120 14.11 -2.86 9.16
C LEU A 120 14.28 -1.42 8.68
N THR A 121 13.36 -0.52 9.07
CA THR A 121 13.43 0.90 8.69
C THR A 121 14.71 1.55 9.23
N SER A 122 15.11 1.24 10.48
CA SER A 122 16.34 1.72 11.08
C SER A 122 17.57 1.19 10.32
N MET A 123 17.60 -0.10 10.01
CA MET A 123 18.70 -0.70 9.24
C MET A 123 18.84 -0.07 7.84
N LEU A 124 17.73 0.18 7.15
CA LEU A 124 17.74 0.85 5.85
C LEU A 124 18.22 2.31 5.97
N ALA A 125 17.86 3.00 7.04
CA ALA A 125 18.32 4.37 7.29
C ALA A 125 19.83 4.42 7.61
N GLU A 126 20.32 3.52 8.43
CA GLU A 126 21.74 3.39 8.76
C GLU A 126 22.60 3.06 7.53
N SER A 127 22.07 2.26 6.62
CA SER A 127 22.74 1.93 5.35
C SER A 127 22.66 3.03 4.29
N GLY A 128 21.92 4.11 4.54
CA GLY A 128 21.70 5.21 3.61
C GLY A 128 20.71 4.89 2.45
N GLU A 129 20.04 3.75 2.50
CA GLU A 129 19.04 3.37 1.49
C GLU A 129 17.63 3.91 1.77
N PHE A 130 17.41 4.43 2.97
CA PHE A 130 16.16 5.03 3.38
C PHE A 130 16.39 6.41 4.00
N VAL A 131 15.72 7.41 3.45
CA VAL A 131 15.72 8.78 3.99
C VAL A 131 14.31 9.13 4.40
N ARG A 132 14.11 9.34 5.70
CA ARG A 132 12.86 9.83 6.25
C ARG A 132 13.03 11.27 6.68
N ARG A 133 12.22 12.14 6.11
CA ARG A 133 12.12 13.53 6.55
C ARG A 133 10.91 13.66 7.46
N GLU A 134 11.16 13.89 8.71
CA GLU A 134 10.11 14.28 9.66
C GLU A 134 10.07 15.80 9.77
N GLN A 135 8.89 16.36 9.69
CA GLN A 135 8.71 17.76 10.05
C GLN A 135 8.58 17.84 11.57
N ASN A 136 9.49 18.59 12.18
CA ASN A 136 9.38 18.86 13.61
C ASN A 136 8.40 20.03 13.81
N TRP A 137 7.22 19.70 14.31
CA TRP A 137 6.20 20.68 14.68
C TRP A 137 6.42 21.27 16.07
N GLY A 138 7.50 20.88 16.76
CA GLY A 138 7.89 21.44 18.04
C GLY A 138 8.16 22.95 17.90
N GLY A 139 7.39 23.75 18.62
CA GLY A 139 7.49 25.22 18.55
C GLY A 139 6.52 25.89 17.61
N VAL A 140 5.69 25.13 16.86
CA VAL A 140 4.55 25.70 16.15
C VAL A 140 3.38 25.79 17.13
N PRO A 141 2.92 26.97 17.54
CA PRO A 141 1.73 27.08 18.37
C PRO A 141 0.51 26.66 17.57
N PHE A 142 -0.25 25.72 18.07
CA PHE A 142 -1.54 25.34 17.52
C PHE A 142 -2.64 25.93 18.41
N ASP A 143 -3.33 26.93 17.92
CA ASP A 143 -4.51 27.46 18.57
C ASP A 143 -5.76 26.84 17.92
N PHE A 144 -6.53 26.11 18.72
CA PHE A 144 -7.85 25.66 18.31
C PHE A 144 -8.85 26.78 18.55
N VAL A 145 -9.20 27.47 17.47
CA VAL A 145 -10.27 28.47 17.54
C VAL A 145 -11.60 27.75 17.36
N THR A 146 -12.34 27.60 18.45
CA THR A 146 -13.71 27.08 18.39
C THR A 146 -14.64 28.28 18.21
N SER A 147 -15.25 28.41 17.03
CA SER A 147 -16.30 29.39 16.83
C SER A 147 -17.57 28.90 17.53
N THR A 148 -18.03 29.64 18.52
CA THR A 148 -19.29 29.36 19.22
C THR A 148 -20.50 29.97 18.53
N ASP A 149 -20.27 30.88 17.55
CA ASP A 149 -21.31 31.69 16.92
C ASP A 149 -22.32 30.89 16.10
N ASN A 150 -21.95 29.66 15.70
CA ASN A 150 -22.80 28.75 14.94
C ASN A 150 -22.92 27.36 15.56
N ALA A 151 -22.64 27.20 16.85
CA ALA A 151 -22.56 25.89 17.49
C ALA A 151 -23.88 25.08 17.39
N GLU A 152 -25.03 25.74 17.42
CA GLU A 152 -26.33 25.07 17.24
C GLU A 152 -26.48 24.55 15.80
N ARG A 153 -26.16 25.37 14.81
CA ARG A 153 -26.25 25.01 13.39
C ARG A 153 -25.25 23.90 13.03
N GLU A 154 -24.06 23.91 13.62
CA GLU A 154 -23.06 22.86 13.42
C GLU A 154 -23.50 21.54 14.05
N ARG A 155 -24.18 21.57 15.20
CA ARG A 155 -24.80 20.38 15.82
C ARG A 155 -25.92 19.83 14.96
N GLU A 156 -26.83 20.67 14.50
CA GLU A 156 -27.91 20.26 13.58
C GLU A 156 -27.35 19.61 12.30
N LEU A 157 -26.31 20.20 11.71
CA LEU A 157 -25.63 19.63 10.54
C LEU A 157 -24.96 18.29 10.88
N ALA A 158 -24.27 18.18 12.01
CA ALA A 158 -23.65 16.94 12.45
C ALA A 158 -24.68 15.82 12.66
N ASP A 159 -25.84 16.14 13.25
CA ASP A 159 -26.94 15.20 13.43
C ASP A 159 -27.51 14.73 12.10
N VAL A 160 -27.75 15.66 11.16
CA VAL A 160 -28.22 15.31 9.80
C VAL A 160 -27.20 14.43 9.06
N TYR A 161 -25.90 14.72 9.15
CA TYR A 161 -24.87 13.88 8.56
C TYR A 161 -24.79 12.50 9.21
N THR A 162 -24.94 12.45 10.53
CA THR A 162 -24.93 11.19 11.28
C THR A 162 -26.11 10.29 10.88
N ASP A 163 -27.30 10.87 10.78
CA ASP A 163 -28.50 10.15 10.35
C ASP A 163 -28.36 9.65 8.90
N PHE A 164 -27.82 10.49 8.01
CA PHE A 164 -27.56 10.12 6.63
C PHE A 164 -26.58 8.95 6.53
N LEU A 165 -25.47 9.00 7.26
CA LEU A 165 -24.49 7.90 7.29
C LEU A 165 -25.08 6.62 7.86
N GLN A 166 -25.92 6.71 8.90
CA GLN A 166 -26.62 5.56 9.44
C GLN A 166 -27.61 4.94 8.44
N GLN A 167 -28.31 5.77 7.67
CA GLN A 167 -29.20 5.28 6.62
C GLN A 167 -28.42 4.56 5.51
N ILE A 168 -27.28 5.10 5.07
CA ILE A 168 -26.39 4.42 4.11
C ILE A 168 -25.93 3.07 4.66
N LEU A 169 -25.51 3.01 5.91
CA LEU A 169 -25.05 1.78 6.55
C LEU A 169 -26.18 0.73 6.66
N ARG A 170 -27.39 1.16 7.00
CA ARG A 170 -28.58 0.28 7.02
C ARG A 170 -28.92 -0.23 5.62
N PHE A 171 -28.86 0.65 4.63
CA PHE A 171 -29.08 0.28 3.22
C PHE A 171 -28.04 -0.72 2.73
N SER A 172 -26.76 -0.44 2.97
CA SER A 172 -25.65 -1.34 2.60
C SER A 172 -25.79 -2.72 3.26
N LYS A 173 -26.19 -2.78 4.54
CA LYS A 173 -26.45 -4.05 5.23
C LYS A 173 -27.66 -4.81 4.65
N LYS A 174 -28.71 -4.12 4.23
CA LYS A 174 -29.86 -4.76 3.56
C LYS A 174 -29.47 -5.28 2.19
N PHE A 175 -28.72 -4.50 1.41
CA PHE A 175 -28.25 -4.92 0.09
C PHE A 175 -27.34 -6.15 0.14
N SER A 176 -26.45 -6.22 1.12
CA SER A 176 -25.58 -7.37 1.30
C SER A 176 -26.31 -8.64 1.74
N LYS A 177 -27.53 -8.52 2.26
CA LYS A 177 -28.40 -9.67 2.61
C LYS A 177 -29.23 -10.17 1.42
N VAL A 178 -29.55 -9.28 0.48
CA VAL A 178 -30.34 -9.61 -0.74
C VAL A 178 -29.43 -10.14 -1.86
N ALA A 179 -28.16 -9.79 -1.82
CA ALA A 179 -27.15 -10.24 -2.78
C ALA A 179 -26.50 -11.62 -2.41
N LYS A 180 -27.04 -12.29 -1.38
CA LYS A 180 -26.75 -13.69 -1.03
C LYS A 180 -27.88 -14.60 -1.52
#